data_782c94cec798f70275bdb4e89a21eb10
#
_entry.id   782c94cec798f70275bdb4e89a21eb10
#
_cell.length_a   1.000
_cell.length_b   1.000
_cell.length_c   1.000
_cell.angle_alpha   90.00
_cell.angle_beta   90.00
_cell.angle_gamma   90.00
#
_symmetry.space_group_name_H-M   'P 1'
#
loop_
_entity.id
_entity.type
_entity.pdbx_description
1 polymer ?
#
loop_
_entity_poly.entity_id
_entity_poly.type
_entity_poly.pdbx_seq_one_letter_code
_entity_poly.pdbx_strand_id
1 'polypeptide(L)'
;GFNILATANTKGKGSDDGRFIGTNVLNEAFLERFPVTFEQDYPSASTETRILTNNGCEKDFADNLVKWAGVIRKTFFDGGVDEVITTRRLVHITQAYTIFGDKMTAIKNCVARFDDDTKDSFLNLYTKVDAGEQLLDNEESPEVE
;
A
#
# COMPACT_ATOMS: atom_id res chain seq x y z
N GLY A 1 -29.94 -19.27 -11.18
CA GLY A 1 -28.65 -18.88 -11.76
C GLY A 1 -27.64 -18.58 -10.68
N PHE A 2 -26.36 -18.68 -10.98
CA PHE A 2 -25.28 -18.27 -10.08
C PHE A 2 -24.39 -17.29 -10.82
N ASN A 3 -23.70 -16.41 -10.06
CA ASN A 3 -22.73 -15.48 -10.56
C ASN A 3 -21.33 -15.86 -10.01
N ILE A 4 -20.30 -15.63 -10.80
CA ILE A 4 -18.91 -15.83 -10.41
C ILE A 4 -18.24 -14.46 -10.38
N LEU A 5 -17.55 -14.19 -9.27
CA LEU A 5 -16.66 -13.04 -9.10
C LEU A 5 -15.26 -13.59 -8.83
N ALA A 6 -14.28 -13.12 -9.60
CA ALA A 6 -12.88 -13.45 -9.40
C ALA A 6 -12.08 -12.19 -9.05
N THR A 7 -11.04 -12.34 -8.23
CA THR A 7 -10.08 -11.28 -7.93
C THR A 7 -8.68 -11.71 -8.33
N ALA A 8 -7.91 -10.80 -8.90
CA ALA A 8 -6.54 -11.06 -9.32
C ALA A 8 -5.68 -9.80 -9.20
N ASN A 9 -4.39 -9.97 -8.93
CA ASN A 9 -3.42 -8.86 -8.87
C ASN A 9 -2.90 -8.46 -10.26
N THR A 10 -3.00 -9.33 -11.26
CA THR A 10 -2.39 -9.17 -12.59
C THR A 10 -3.39 -9.23 -13.73
N LYS A 11 -4.70 -9.12 -13.45
CA LYS A 11 -5.77 -9.29 -14.44
C LYS A 11 -5.68 -10.63 -15.23
N GLY A 12 -5.00 -11.64 -14.65
CA GLY A 12 -4.76 -12.94 -15.27
C GLY A 12 -3.65 -12.98 -16.32
N LYS A 13 -2.94 -11.87 -16.55
CA LYS A 13 -1.86 -11.76 -17.54
C LYS A 13 -0.47 -12.09 -17.02
N GLY A 14 -0.34 -12.47 -15.73
CA GLY A 14 0.94 -12.67 -15.08
C GLY A 14 1.63 -11.34 -14.72
N SER A 15 2.86 -11.42 -14.27
CA SER A 15 3.68 -10.26 -13.92
C SER A 15 4.84 -10.13 -14.88
N ASP A 16 4.76 -9.20 -15.82
CA ASP A 16 5.83 -8.91 -16.78
C ASP A 16 7.01 -8.20 -16.12
N ASP A 17 6.77 -7.52 -15.00
CA ASP A 17 7.75 -6.74 -14.24
C ASP A 17 8.33 -7.48 -13.02
N GLY A 18 7.96 -8.75 -12.82
CA GLY A 18 8.42 -9.58 -11.71
C GLY A 18 7.86 -9.21 -10.32
N ARG A 19 7.01 -8.18 -10.22
CA ARG A 19 6.48 -7.69 -8.93
C ARG A 19 5.54 -8.68 -8.23
N PHE A 20 4.92 -9.57 -9.01
CA PHE A 20 4.04 -10.62 -8.50
C PHE A 20 4.59 -12.00 -8.90
N ILE A 21 5.75 -12.33 -8.36
CA ILE A 21 6.42 -13.63 -8.59
C ILE A 21 5.48 -14.78 -8.19
N GLY A 22 5.39 -15.79 -9.05
CA GLY A 22 4.52 -16.96 -8.84
C GLY A 22 3.11 -16.83 -9.44
N THR A 23 2.80 -15.72 -10.11
CA THR A 23 1.56 -15.61 -10.90
C THR A 23 1.76 -16.26 -12.27
N ASN A 24 0.75 -17.05 -12.69
CA ASN A 24 0.73 -17.65 -14.02
C ASN A 24 -0.17 -16.83 -14.95
N VAL A 25 0.20 -16.80 -16.23
CA VAL A 25 -0.67 -16.29 -17.29
C VAL A 25 -1.86 -17.24 -17.44
N LEU A 26 -3.07 -16.72 -17.31
CA LEU A 26 -4.29 -17.47 -17.54
C LEU A 26 -4.61 -17.54 -19.05
N ASN A 27 -5.26 -18.63 -19.44
CA ASN A 27 -5.70 -18.79 -20.82
C ASN A 27 -6.71 -17.68 -21.19
N GLU A 28 -6.53 -17.05 -22.34
CA GLU A 28 -7.40 -15.97 -22.84
C GLU A 28 -8.85 -16.41 -22.95
N ALA A 29 -9.12 -17.63 -23.45
CA ALA A 29 -10.48 -18.16 -23.53
C ALA A 29 -11.14 -18.35 -22.16
N PHE A 30 -10.37 -18.48 -21.09
CA PHE A 30 -10.88 -18.47 -19.72
C PHE A 30 -11.19 -17.04 -19.26
N LEU A 31 -10.33 -16.07 -19.59
CA LEU A 31 -10.52 -14.65 -19.22
C LEU A 31 -11.74 -14.06 -19.94
N GLU A 32 -12.00 -14.43 -21.20
CA GLU A 32 -13.18 -13.98 -21.96
C GLU A 32 -14.52 -14.39 -21.33
N ARG A 33 -14.52 -15.39 -20.44
CA ARG A 33 -15.72 -15.78 -19.69
C ARG A 33 -16.08 -14.80 -18.58
N PHE A 34 -15.21 -13.83 -18.28
CA PHE A 34 -15.45 -12.72 -17.38
C PHE A 34 -15.65 -11.43 -18.20
N PRO A 35 -16.88 -11.14 -18.65
CA PRO A 35 -17.13 -10.07 -19.61
C PRO A 35 -16.93 -8.67 -19.04
N VAL A 36 -16.86 -8.56 -17.72
CA VAL A 36 -16.69 -7.29 -17.03
C VAL A 36 -15.48 -7.37 -16.11
N THR A 37 -14.52 -6.46 -16.29
CA THR A 37 -13.34 -6.32 -15.44
C THR A 37 -13.35 -4.94 -14.80
N PHE A 38 -13.23 -4.91 -13.48
CA PHE A 38 -13.04 -3.68 -12.72
C PHE A 38 -11.60 -3.60 -12.24
N GLU A 39 -10.98 -2.45 -12.43
CA GLU A 39 -9.72 -2.13 -11.79
C GLU A 39 -10.01 -1.44 -10.46
N GLN A 40 -9.44 -1.96 -9.39
CA GLN A 40 -9.64 -1.44 -8.04
C GLN A 40 -8.34 -0.85 -7.54
N ASP A 41 -8.31 0.47 -7.44
CA ASP A 41 -7.22 1.20 -6.81
C ASP A 41 -7.27 1.10 -5.28
N TYR A 42 -6.23 1.64 -4.62
CA TYR A 42 -6.26 1.82 -3.18
C TYR A 42 -7.43 2.72 -2.76
N PRO A 43 -8.00 2.49 -1.57
CA PRO A 43 -9.03 3.38 -1.03
C PRO A 43 -8.51 4.82 -0.93
N SER A 44 -9.41 5.80 -0.96
CA SER A 44 -9.05 7.18 -0.65
C SER A 44 -8.47 7.29 0.77
N ALA A 45 -7.61 8.28 1.02
CA ALA A 45 -6.99 8.50 2.32
C ALA A 45 -8.03 8.56 3.46
N SER A 46 -9.14 9.26 3.25
CA SER A 46 -10.23 9.34 4.24
C SER A 46 -10.89 7.99 4.52
N THR A 47 -11.04 7.15 3.50
CA THR A 47 -11.58 5.80 3.65
C THR A 47 -10.58 4.90 4.38
N GLU A 48 -9.29 4.98 4.05
CA GLU A 48 -8.24 4.23 4.73
C GLU A 48 -8.13 4.60 6.20
N THR A 49 -8.08 5.90 6.53
CA THR A 49 -8.12 6.36 7.93
C THR A 49 -9.33 5.78 8.68
N ARG A 50 -10.51 5.79 8.06
CA ARG A 50 -11.72 5.20 8.66
C ARG A 50 -11.60 3.68 8.85
N ILE A 51 -10.96 2.96 7.93
CA ILE A 51 -10.68 1.53 8.10
C ILE A 51 -9.80 1.31 9.33
N LEU A 52 -8.73 2.08 9.49
CA LEU A 52 -7.81 1.94 10.61
C LEU A 52 -8.47 2.32 11.95
N THR A 53 -9.21 3.41 12.00
CA THR A 53 -9.92 3.83 13.22
C THR A 53 -10.99 2.84 13.63
N ASN A 54 -11.71 2.23 12.69
CA ASN A 54 -12.67 1.15 12.96
C ASN A 54 -11.99 -0.13 13.49
N ASN A 55 -10.68 -0.30 13.23
CA ASN A 55 -9.85 -1.36 13.81
C ASN A 55 -9.16 -0.95 15.12
N GLY A 56 -9.58 0.15 15.73
CA GLY A 56 -9.09 0.59 17.04
C GLY A 56 -7.84 1.49 16.99
N CYS A 57 -7.44 1.98 15.82
CA CYS A 57 -6.33 2.91 15.69
C CYS A 57 -6.75 4.32 16.15
N GLU A 58 -5.87 5.00 16.90
CA GLU A 58 -6.02 6.42 17.19
C GLU A 58 -5.99 7.22 15.87
N LYS A 59 -6.81 8.28 15.79
CA LYS A 59 -6.98 9.03 14.54
C LYS A 59 -5.66 9.62 14.03
N ASP A 60 -4.85 10.24 14.91
CA ASP A 60 -3.59 10.87 14.51
C ASP A 60 -2.58 9.82 14.00
N PHE A 61 -2.53 8.67 14.64
CA PHE A 61 -1.69 7.56 14.18
C PHE A 61 -2.20 7.00 12.86
N ALA A 62 -3.51 6.85 12.67
CA ALA A 62 -4.10 6.40 11.42
C ALA A 62 -3.81 7.37 10.27
N ASP A 63 -3.95 8.68 10.48
CA ASP A 63 -3.66 9.71 9.49
C ASP A 63 -2.18 9.68 9.08
N ASN A 64 -1.26 9.55 10.05
CA ASN A 64 0.18 9.42 9.78
C ASN A 64 0.51 8.13 9.00
N LEU A 65 -0.09 7.00 9.36
CA LEU A 65 0.10 5.75 8.63
C LEU A 65 -0.40 5.83 7.18
N VAL A 66 -1.55 6.44 6.96
CA VAL A 66 -2.12 6.60 5.61
C VAL A 66 -1.25 7.54 4.77
N LYS A 67 -0.80 8.66 5.33
CA LYS A 67 0.13 9.58 4.66
C LYS A 67 1.45 8.88 4.30
N TRP A 68 2.05 8.18 5.24
CA TRP A 68 3.26 7.39 5.04
C TRP A 68 3.11 6.35 3.91
N ALA A 69 2.03 5.56 3.95
CA ALA A 69 1.76 4.57 2.91
C ALA A 69 1.53 5.22 1.53
N GLY A 70 0.89 6.39 1.49
CA GLY A 70 0.65 7.14 0.26
C GLY A 70 1.95 7.51 -0.45
N VAL A 71 2.93 8.04 0.29
CA VAL A 71 4.26 8.38 -0.24
C VAL A 71 4.98 7.15 -0.76
N ILE A 72 4.99 6.05 0.00
CA ILE A 72 5.64 4.79 -0.42
C ILE A 72 5.00 4.24 -1.69
N ARG A 73 3.67 4.26 -1.80
CA ARG A 73 2.94 3.81 -3.00
C ARG A 73 3.29 4.66 -4.22
N LYS A 74 3.37 5.99 -4.07
CA LYS A 74 3.80 6.88 -5.14
C LYS A 74 5.22 6.50 -5.61
N THR A 75 6.15 6.38 -4.68
CA THR A 75 7.54 5.98 -4.98
C THR A 75 7.62 4.60 -5.65
N PHE A 76 6.78 3.64 -5.22
CA PHE A 76 6.69 2.31 -5.83
C PHE A 76 6.19 2.38 -7.27
N PHE A 77 5.15 3.16 -7.57
CA PHE A 77 4.62 3.33 -8.92
C PHE A 77 5.63 4.04 -9.84
N ASP A 78 6.43 4.95 -9.29
CA ASP A 78 7.51 5.65 -10.01
C ASP A 78 8.77 4.76 -10.18
N GLY A 79 8.77 3.54 -9.65
CA GLY A 79 9.88 2.59 -9.76
C GLY A 79 11.05 2.87 -8.80
N GLY A 80 10.85 3.71 -7.80
CA GLY A 80 11.89 4.06 -6.82
C GLY A 80 12.10 3.05 -5.70
N VAL A 81 11.13 2.16 -5.47
CA VAL A 81 11.22 1.05 -4.50
C VAL A 81 10.49 -0.17 -5.04
N ASP A 82 10.91 -1.36 -4.60
CA ASP A 82 10.31 -2.65 -5.03
C ASP A 82 9.25 -3.17 -4.07
N GLU A 83 9.10 -2.56 -2.90
CA GLU A 83 8.13 -2.96 -1.87
C GLU A 83 7.06 -1.88 -1.68
N VAL A 84 5.86 -2.32 -1.28
CA VAL A 84 4.71 -1.45 -1.09
C VAL A 84 4.02 -1.69 0.25
N ILE A 85 3.42 -0.64 0.79
CA ILE A 85 2.58 -0.71 1.99
C ILE A 85 1.11 -0.76 1.57
N THR A 86 0.51 -1.94 1.70
CA THR A 86 -0.90 -2.17 1.40
C THR A 86 -1.80 -1.76 2.55
N THR A 87 -3.08 -1.51 2.29
CA THR A 87 -4.11 -1.27 3.34
C THR A 87 -4.14 -2.41 4.37
N ARG A 88 -3.97 -3.66 3.92
CA ARG A 88 -3.89 -4.82 4.83
C ARG A 88 -2.70 -4.70 5.77
N ARG A 89 -1.54 -4.24 5.29
CA ARG A 89 -0.37 -4.04 6.14
C ARG A 89 -0.60 -2.93 7.16
N LEU A 90 -1.29 -1.86 6.80
CA LEU A 90 -1.68 -0.81 7.74
C LEU A 90 -2.57 -1.36 8.86
N VAL A 91 -3.54 -2.21 8.54
CA VAL A 91 -4.37 -2.89 9.56
C VAL A 91 -3.52 -3.79 10.46
N HIS A 92 -2.54 -4.52 9.90
CA HIS A 92 -1.61 -5.34 10.71
C HIS A 92 -0.75 -4.48 11.63
N ILE A 93 -0.30 -3.29 11.19
CA ILE A 93 0.43 -2.34 12.06
C ILE A 93 -0.46 -1.88 13.22
N THR A 94 -1.72 -1.55 12.96
CA THR A 94 -2.69 -1.19 14.01
C THR A 94 -2.84 -2.31 15.04
N GLN A 95 -2.99 -3.56 14.57
CA GLN A 95 -3.10 -4.73 15.46
C GLN A 95 -1.80 -4.97 16.24
N ALA A 96 -0.64 -4.84 15.59
CA ALA A 96 0.65 -4.96 16.24
C ALA A 96 0.85 -3.86 17.31
N TYR A 97 0.41 -2.63 17.05
CA TYR A 97 0.43 -1.55 18.03
C TYR A 97 -0.39 -1.89 19.29
N THR A 98 -1.55 -2.52 19.13
CA THR A 98 -2.35 -2.99 20.26
C THR A 98 -1.59 -4.01 21.14
N ILE A 99 -0.71 -4.81 20.52
CA ILE A 99 0.06 -5.85 21.23
C ILE A 99 1.29 -5.24 21.89
N PHE A 100 2.05 -4.40 21.17
CA PHE A 100 3.36 -3.91 21.63
C PHE A 100 3.29 -2.58 22.39
N GLY A 101 2.24 -1.78 22.23
CA GLY A 101 2.07 -0.48 22.86
C GLY A 101 3.03 0.61 22.34
N ASP A 102 3.85 0.31 21.33
CA ASP A 102 4.80 1.23 20.71
C ASP A 102 4.65 1.27 19.20
N LYS A 103 4.48 2.48 18.65
CA LYS A 103 4.22 2.71 17.21
C LYS A 103 5.38 2.23 16.34
N MET A 104 6.62 2.60 16.71
CA MET A 104 7.80 2.24 15.92
C MET A 104 8.06 0.74 15.94
N THR A 105 7.87 0.09 17.08
CA THR A 105 7.98 -1.37 17.21
C THR A 105 6.94 -2.07 16.34
N ALA A 106 5.71 -1.59 16.33
CA ALA A 106 4.65 -2.15 15.48
C ALA A 106 4.98 -2.04 13.99
N ILE A 107 5.41 -0.85 13.52
CA ILE A 107 5.81 -0.63 12.13
C ILE A 107 7.01 -1.50 11.78
N LYS A 108 8.08 -1.46 12.58
CA LYS A 108 9.31 -2.24 12.37
C LYS A 108 9.05 -3.73 12.20
N ASN A 109 8.21 -4.31 13.04
CA ASN A 109 7.87 -5.73 12.95
C ASN A 109 7.03 -6.06 11.70
N CYS A 110 6.16 -5.16 11.27
CA CYS A 110 5.34 -5.36 10.07
C CYS A 110 6.11 -5.20 8.75
N VAL A 111 7.27 -4.53 8.77
CA VAL A 111 8.15 -4.39 7.60
C VAL A 111 9.44 -5.22 7.72
N ALA A 112 9.59 -6.03 8.76
CA ALA A 112 10.81 -6.76 9.09
C ALA A 112 11.28 -7.75 8.00
N ARG A 113 10.38 -8.21 7.13
CA ARG A 113 10.72 -9.14 6.03
C ARG A 113 11.30 -8.43 4.77
N PHE A 114 11.25 -7.10 4.73
CA PHE A 114 11.85 -6.35 3.64
C PHE A 114 13.38 -6.35 3.79
N ASP A 115 14.10 -6.08 2.72
CA ASP A 115 15.53 -5.86 2.80
C ASP A 115 15.89 -4.70 3.74
N ASP A 116 17.11 -4.67 4.23
CA ASP A 116 17.51 -3.72 5.28
C ASP A 116 17.45 -2.26 4.79
N ASP A 117 17.84 -1.99 3.56
CA ASP A 117 17.84 -0.64 2.98
C ASP A 117 16.42 -0.09 2.83
N THR A 118 15.51 -0.91 2.30
CA THR A 118 14.09 -0.58 2.17
C THR A 118 13.44 -0.37 3.54
N LYS A 119 13.72 -1.27 4.48
CA LYS A 119 13.20 -1.17 5.85
C LYS A 119 13.65 0.12 6.52
N ASP A 120 14.94 0.44 6.49
CA ASP A 120 15.48 1.65 7.10
C ASP A 120 14.92 2.92 6.44
N SER A 121 14.78 2.91 5.13
CA SER A 121 14.16 3.99 4.35
C SER A 121 12.70 4.24 4.78
N PHE A 122 11.92 3.17 4.92
CA PHE A 122 10.51 3.25 5.34
C PHE A 122 10.35 3.73 6.78
N LEU A 123 11.23 3.28 7.70
CA LEU A 123 11.21 3.73 9.09
C LEU A 123 11.61 5.21 9.21
N ASN A 124 12.65 5.63 8.49
CA ASN A 124 13.07 7.03 8.46
C ASN A 124 11.97 7.94 7.88
N LEU A 125 11.29 7.50 6.83
CA LEU A 125 10.15 8.23 6.27
C LEU A 125 9.02 8.36 7.28
N TYR A 126 8.69 7.29 8.03
CA TYR A 126 7.66 7.37 9.06
C TYR A 126 8.02 8.37 10.16
N THR A 127 9.27 8.40 10.60
CA THR A 127 9.75 9.36 11.60
C THR A 127 9.53 10.80 11.15
N LYS A 128 9.78 11.11 9.89
CA LYS A 128 9.54 12.45 9.32
C LYS A 128 8.04 12.78 9.26
N VAL A 129 7.21 11.83 8.86
CA VAL A 129 5.75 12.02 8.85
C VAL A 129 5.22 12.29 10.27
N ASP A 130 5.69 11.54 11.27
CA ASP A 130 5.26 11.67 12.66
C ASP A 130 5.74 13.00 13.29
N ALA A 131 6.91 13.50 12.85
CA ALA A 131 7.42 14.82 13.23
C ALA A 131 6.68 16.00 12.54
N GLY A 132 5.78 15.72 11.61
CA GLY A 132 5.04 16.76 10.86
C GLY A 132 5.88 17.47 9.80
N GLU A 133 7.03 16.90 9.40
CA GLU A 133 7.82 17.46 8.29
C GLU A 133 7.01 17.44 7.00
N GLN A 134 7.00 18.58 6.27
CA GLN A 134 6.44 18.62 4.93
C GLN A 134 7.29 17.74 4.03
N LEU A 135 6.72 16.62 3.60
CA LEU A 135 7.28 15.83 2.51
C LEU A 135 7.08 16.68 1.25
N LEU A 136 8.17 17.22 0.70
CA LEU A 136 8.16 18.06 -0.48
C LEU A 136 7.46 17.31 -1.62
N ASP A 137 6.24 17.70 -1.93
CA ASP A 137 5.62 17.40 -3.21
C ASP A 137 6.37 18.21 -4.26
N ASN A 138 7.29 17.56 -4.98
CA ASN A 138 7.87 18.11 -6.20
C ASN A 138 6.78 18.07 -7.28
N GLU A 139 5.77 18.92 -7.16
CA GLU A 139 4.92 19.34 -8.26
C GLU A 139 5.44 20.68 -8.80
N GLU A 140 6.53 20.64 -9.55
CA GLU A 140 6.73 21.61 -10.60
C GLU A 140 5.89 21.19 -11.80
N SER A 141 4.67 21.71 -11.86
CA SER A 141 3.93 21.77 -13.11
C SER A 141 4.68 22.77 -14.02
N PRO A 142 5.06 22.41 -15.23
CA PRO A 142 5.56 23.40 -16.17
C PRO A 142 4.40 24.32 -16.55
N GLU A 143 4.52 25.60 -16.22
CA GLU A 143 3.70 26.64 -16.81
C GLU A 143 3.92 26.60 -18.34
N VAL A 144 2.87 26.34 -19.06
CA VAL A 144 2.83 26.46 -20.52
C VAL A 144 2.51 27.94 -20.81
N GLU A 145 3.50 28.67 -21.33
CA GLU A 145 3.26 29.91 -22.06
C GLU A 145 2.59 29.63 -23.41
#